data_5d2a4d5a3b566f7fb1bb0a389156ada7
#
_entry.id   5d2a4d5a3b566f7fb1bb0a389156ada7
#
_cell.length_a   1.000
_cell.length_b   1.000
_cell.length_c   1.000
_cell.angle_alpha   90.00
_cell.angle_beta   90.00
_cell.angle_gamma   90.00
#
_symmetry.space_group_name_H-M   'P 1'
#
loop_
_entity.id
_entity.type
_entity.pdbx_description
1 polymer ?
#
loop_
_entity_poly.entity_id
_entity_poly.type
_entity_poly.pdbx_seq_one_letter_code
_entity_poly.pdbx_strand_id
1 'polypeptide(L)'
;MFAKLFKSTRSDKSNDEPLRWVVLDVETTGLDPASDRLLAIAAIAVQVGVGLTKPTIVLGDSFEAVLKQDLASDRDNILVHHIGVGAQEGGRPAKEVLEDFRTWVDNAPLLAFHAPFDMGMINRAYHHHGLPPLKNDWIDIEPLAAITGGHTKARALDDWLDFFGLECAVRHQAAADSLVTCELLLRLWGGIKKEASSFRELKNLAKQGAWIPRG
;
A
#
# COMPACT_ATOMS: atom_id res chain seq x y z
N MET A 1 28.84 28.41 45.83
CA MET A 1 27.47 28.48 45.29
C MET A 1 27.55 28.14 43.82
N PHE A 2 27.45 26.84 43.48
CA PHE A 2 27.62 26.36 42.10
C PHE A 2 26.25 26.00 41.54
N ALA A 3 25.77 26.79 40.62
CA ALA A 3 24.57 26.49 39.82
C ALA A 3 24.93 25.43 38.77
N LYS A 4 24.43 24.20 38.93
CA LYS A 4 24.46 23.17 37.90
C LYS A 4 23.48 23.54 36.80
N LEU A 5 23.99 23.93 35.62
CA LEU A 5 23.23 23.99 34.39
C LEU A 5 22.79 22.56 34.00
N PHE A 6 21.51 22.26 34.12
CA PHE A 6 20.92 21.09 33.48
C PHE A 6 20.85 21.39 32.00
N LYS A 7 21.79 20.85 31.20
CA LYS A 7 21.60 20.67 29.78
C LYS A 7 20.52 19.60 29.59
N SER A 8 19.32 20.04 29.23
CA SER A 8 18.30 19.17 28.66
C SER A 8 18.88 18.61 27.37
N THR A 9 19.28 17.35 27.37
CA THR A 9 19.53 16.58 26.15
C THR A 9 18.18 16.41 25.48
N ARG A 10 17.90 17.23 24.43
CA ARG A 10 16.90 16.90 23.45
C ARG A 10 17.28 15.52 22.92
N SER A 11 16.53 14.51 23.29
CA SER A 11 16.54 13.20 22.65
C SER A 11 16.33 13.44 21.14
N ASP A 12 17.32 13.11 20.39
CA ASP A 12 17.32 13.18 18.93
C ASP A 12 16.28 12.16 18.43
N LYS A 13 15.07 12.63 18.14
CA LYS A 13 13.97 11.80 17.58
C LYS A 13 14.17 11.51 16.09
N SER A 14 15.39 11.64 15.57
CA SER A 14 15.72 11.49 14.17
C SER A 14 15.96 10.04 13.71
N ASN A 15 15.86 9.04 14.60
CA ASN A 15 16.22 7.65 14.30
C ASN A 15 15.04 6.67 14.18
N ASP A 16 13.78 7.14 14.23
CA ASP A 16 12.58 6.27 14.14
C ASP A 16 11.89 6.34 12.78
N GLU A 17 12.59 6.75 11.71
CA GLU A 17 12.01 6.70 10.38
C GLU A 17 11.92 5.24 9.89
N PRO A 18 10.73 4.77 9.47
CA PRO A 18 10.60 3.42 8.95
C PRO A 18 11.39 3.28 7.66
N LEU A 19 12.37 2.39 7.65
CA LEU A 19 13.22 2.15 6.47
C LEU A 19 12.63 1.10 5.52
N ARG A 20 11.78 0.21 6.00
CA ARG A 20 11.03 -0.78 5.22
C ARG A 20 9.59 -0.33 5.10
N TRP A 21 9.12 -0.12 3.88
CA TRP A 21 7.73 0.16 3.54
C TRP A 21 7.15 -1.00 2.75
N VAL A 22 5.85 -1.09 2.68
CA VAL A 22 5.18 -2.16 1.95
C VAL A 22 4.19 -1.54 0.99
N VAL A 23 4.35 -1.78 -0.30
CA VAL A 23 3.36 -1.46 -1.32
C VAL A 23 2.51 -2.71 -1.56
N LEU A 24 1.20 -2.56 -1.57
CA LEU A 24 0.27 -3.67 -1.70
C LEU A 24 -0.90 -3.33 -2.61
N ASP A 25 -1.56 -4.39 -3.05
CA ASP A 25 -2.82 -4.38 -3.77
C ASP A 25 -3.65 -5.60 -3.36
N VAL A 26 -4.98 -5.51 -3.48
CA VAL A 26 -5.88 -6.60 -3.13
C VAL A 26 -6.83 -6.93 -4.27
N GLU A 27 -7.18 -8.23 -4.41
CA GLU A 27 -8.31 -8.66 -5.23
C GLU A 27 -9.52 -8.96 -4.36
N THR A 28 -10.69 -8.64 -4.88
CA THR A 28 -11.95 -8.71 -4.15
C THR A 28 -13.09 -9.21 -5.03
N THR A 29 -14.20 -9.63 -4.43
CA THR A 29 -15.40 -10.07 -5.18
C THR A 29 -16.17 -8.91 -5.82
N GLY A 30 -15.78 -7.67 -5.53
CA GLY A 30 -16.39 -6.44 -6.06
C GLY A 30 -15.88 -5.21 -5.31
N LEU A 31 -16.50 -4.06 -5.55
CA LEU A 31 -16.01 -2.76 -5.09
C LEU A 31 -16.73 -2.21 -3.84
N ASP A 32 -17.68 -2.95 -3.28
CA ASP A 32 -18.39 -2.54 -2.07
C ASP A 32 -17.71 -3.09 -0.80
N PRO A 33 -16.97 -2.26 -0.03
CA PRO A 33 -16.33 -2.72 1.19
C PRO A 33 -17.32 -3.22 2.26
N ALA A 34 -18.62 -2.96 2.13
CA ALA A 34 -19.62 -3.43 3.08
C ALA A 34 -20.09 -4.86 2.80
N SER A 35 -20.09 -5.33 1.57
CA SER A 35 -20.61 -6.63 1.14
C SER A 35 -19.56 -7.55 0.54
N ASP A 36 -18.59 -7.00 -0.17
CA ASP A 36 -17.61 -7.78 -0.92
C ASP A 36 -16.52 -8.41 -0.04
N ARG A 37 -15.90 -9.47 -0.56
CA ARG A 37 -14.94 -10.29 0.17
C ARG A 37 -13.54 -10.10 -0.38
N LEU A 38 -12.55 -10.19 0.48
CA LEU A 38 -11.14 -10.22 0.13
C LEU A 38 -10.79 -11.59 -0.47
N LEU A 39 -10.27 -11.61 -1.70
CA LEU A 39 -9.86 -12.81 -2.44
C LEU A 39 -8.37 -13.05 -2.37
N ALA A 40 -7.58 -12.02 -2.55
CA ALA A 40 -6.12 -12.12 -2.53
C ALA A 40 -5.48 -10.85 -1.96
N ILE A 41 -4.28 -11.03 -1.42
CA ILE A 41 -3.38 -9.93 -1.02
C ILE A 41 -2.05 -10.18 -1.72
N ALA A 42 -1.52 -9.18 -2.39
CA ALA A 42 -0.13 -9.17 -2.80
C ALA A 42 0.57 -7.90 -2.29
N ALA A 43 1.83 -8.03 -1.94
CA ALA A 43 2.60 -6.93 -1.37
C ALA A 43 4.10 -7.10 -1.63
N ILE A 44 4.80 -6.00 -1.81
CA ILE A 44 6.23 -5.96 -2.07
C ILE A 44 6.88 -4.93 -1.15
N ALA A 45 7.96 -5.32 -0.51
CA ALA A 45 8.73 -4.41 0.32
C ALA A 45 9.55 -3.42 -0.53
N VAL A 46 9.59 -2.19 -0.03
CA VAL A 46 10.40 -1.10 -0.58
C VAL A 46 11.31 -0.58 0.51
N GLN A 47 12.61 -0.65 0.28
CA GLN A 47 13.62 -0.12 1.18
C GLN A 47 13.84 1.36 0.92
N VAL A 48 13.64 2.19 1.92
CA VAL A 48 13.87 3.64 1.87
C VAL A 48 14.96 4.00 2.87
N GLY A 49 15.95 4.76 2.46
CA GLY A 49 17.01 5.18 3.37
C GLY A 49 16.63 6.43 4.19
N VAL A 50 17.42 6.70 5.21
CA VAL A 50 17.25 7.86 6.09
C VAL A 50 17.15 9.16 5.26
N GLY A 51 16.26 10.06 5.65
CA GLY A 51 16.00 11.32 4.95
C GLY A 51 15.36 11.11 3.58
N LEU A 52 14.56 10.05 3.41
CA LEU A 52 13.86 9.71 2.18
C LEU A 52 14.82 9.59 0.98
N THR A 53 15.91 8.85 1.10
CA THR A 53 16.73 8.50 -0.08
C THR A 53 15.90 7.68 -1.06
N LYS A 54 16.30 7.65 -2.34
CA LYS A 54 15.53 6.98 -3.39
C LYS A 54 15.19 5.54 -2.99
N PRO A 55 13.92 5.14 -3.07
CA PRO A 55 13.49 3.81 -2.70
C PRO A 55 14.05 2.73 -3.64
N THR A 56 14.20 1.53 -3.11
CA THR A 56 14.59 0.33 -3.85
C THR A 56 13.54 -0.75 -3.64
N ILE A 57 13.02 -1.31 -4.73
CA ILE A 57 12.09 -2.44 -4.69
C ILE A 57 12.85 -3.69 -4.30
N VAL A 58 12.35 -4.43 -3.29
CA VAL A 58 12.98 -5.65 -2.79
C VAL A 58 12.11 -6.84 -3.14
N LEU A 59 12.22 -7.34 -4.39
CA LEU A 59 11.37 -8.44 -4.89
C LEU A 59 11.44 -9.71 -4.04
N GLY A 60 12.58 -9.99 -3.42
CA GLY A 60 12.75 -11.13 -2.52
C GLY A 60 12.05 -10.98 -1.16
N ASP A 61 11.60 -9.76 -0.80
CA ASP A 61 10.78 -9.46 0.37
C ASP A 61 9.36 -9.12 -0.10
N SER A 62 8.60 -10.16 -0.47
CA SER A 62 7.25 -10.05 -1.00
C SER A 62 6.31 -11.04 -0.33
N PHE A 63 5.03 -10.73 -0.36
CA PHE A 63 3.94 -11.56 0.15
C PHE A 63 2.88 -11.70 -0.94
N GLU A 64 2.39 -12.92 -1.15
CA GLU A 64 1.25 -13.18 -2.02
C GLU A 64 0.45 -14.35 -1.48
N ALA A 65 -0.87 -14.19 -1.37
CA ALA A 65 -1.74 -15.28 -0.98
C ALA A 65 -3.16 -15.08 -1.50
N VAL A 66 -3.77 -16.19 -1.96
CA VAL A 66 -5.20 -16.31 -2.23
C VAL A 66 -5.88 -16.86 -0.98
N LEU A 67 -6.94 -16.19 -0.52
CA LEU A 67 -7.74 -16.59 0.62
C LEU A 67 -8.81 -17.59 0.16
N LYS A 68 -8.92 -18.72 0.87
CA LYS A 68 -9.94 -19.71 0.59
C LYS A 68 -11.34 -19.11 0.68
N GLN A 69 -12.16 -19.39 -0.33
CA GLN A 69 -13.56 -18.98 -0.42
C GLN A 69 -14.48 -20.21 -0.33
N ASP A 70 -15.53 -20.12 0.49
CA ASP A 70 -16.58 -21.14 0.54
C ASP A 70 -17.50 -21.07 -0.70
N LEU A 71 -17.60 -19.88 -1.29
CA LEU A 71 -18.32 -19.61 -2.52
C LEU A 71 -17.43 -18.75 -3.43
N ALA A 72 -17.12 -19.25 -4.61
CA ALA A 72 -16.36 -18.49 -5.58
C ALA A 72 -17.10 -17.21 -6.01
N SER A 73 -16.36 -16.21 -6.46
CA SER A 73 -16.92 -15.00 -7.08
C SER A 73 -17.59 -15.34 -8.42
N ASP A 74 -18.43 -14.45 -8.90
CA ASP A 74 -19.09 -14.63 -10.19
C ASP A 74 -18.08 -14.63 -11.37
N ARG A 75 -18.57 -15.03 -12.53
CA ARG A 75 -17.75 -15.17 -13.74
C ARG A 75 -17.13 -13.84 -14.19
N ASP A 76 -17.88 -12.76 -14.11
CA ASP A 76 -17.41 -11.45 -14.60
C ASP A 76 -16.29 -10.93 -13.71
N ASN A 77 -16.39 -11.13 -12.40
CA ASN A 77 -15.33 -10.80 -11.46
C ASN A 77 -14.08 -11.68 -11.70
N ILE A 78 -14.25 -13.00 -11.93
CA ILE A 78 -13.14 -13.91 -12.29
C ILE A 78 -12.41 -13.44 -13.55
N LEU A 79 -13.14 -12.94 -14.55
CA LEU A 79 -12.54 -12.44 -15.79
C LEU A 79 -11.72 -11.17 -15.56
N VAL A 80 -11.98 -10.42 -14.51
CA VAL A 80 -11.22 -9.22 -14.15
C VAL A 80 -9.92 -9.60 -13.43
N HIS A 81 -10.01 -10.31 -12.29
CA HIS A 81 -8.83 -10.60 -11.44
C HIS A 81 -8.13 -11.93 -11.76
N HIS A 82 -8.66 -12.73 -12.70
CA HIS A 82 -8.08 -14.01 -13.16
C HIS A 82 -7.89 -15.10 -12.08
N ILE A 83 -8.46 -14.95 -10.88
CA ILE A 83 -8.44 -15.98 -9.83
C ILE A 83 -9.60 -16.93 -10.06
N GLY A 84 -9.38 -18.03 -10.76
CA GLY A 84 -10.41 -19.00 -11.10
C GLY A 84 -11.02 -19.69 -9.87
N VAL A 85 -12.18 -20.35 -10.07
CA VAL A 85 -12.91 -21.07 -9.01
C VAL A 85 -11.99 -22.00 -8.21
N GLY A 86 -11.20 -22.84 -8.90
CA GLY A 86 -10.29 -23.78 -8.21
C GLY A 86 -9.22 -23.10 -7.36
N ALA A 87 -8.74 -21.91 -7.77
CA ALA A 87 -7.78 -21.14 -6.96
C ALA A 87 -8.46 -20.52 -5.73
N GLN A 88 -9.71 -20.06 -5.87
CA GLN A 88 -10.48 -19.52 -4.73
C GLN A 88 -10.87 -20.61 -3.73
N GLU A 89 -11.32 -21.79 -4.18
CA GLU A 89 -11.67 -22.92 -3.32
C GLU A 89 -10.43 -23.59 -2.69
N GLY A 90 -9.33 -23.65 -3.45
CA GLY A 90 -8.04 -24.22 -3.01
C GLY A 90 -7.13 -23.24 -2.28
N GLY A 91 -7.56 -22.00 -2.08
CA GLY A 91 -6.81 -20.97 -1.36
C GLY A 91 -6.47 -21.37 0.07
N ARG A 92 -5.60 -20.63 0.71
CA ARG A 92 -5.21 -20.85 2.11
C ARG A 92 -6.33 -20.39 3.06
N PRO A 93 -6.49 -21.02 4.24
CA PRO A 93 -7.44 -20.53 5.25
C PRO A 93 -7.25 -19.03 5.52
N ALA A 94 -8.31 -18.26 5.38
CA ALA A 94 -8.21 -16.78 5.43
C ALA A 94 -7.59 -16.26 6.73
N LYS A 95 -7.92 -16.90 7.88
CA LYS A 95 -7.34 -16.51 9.17
C LYS A 95 -5.81 -16.68 9.20
N GLU A 96 -5.30 -17.79 8.67
CA GLU A 96 -3.86 -18.06 8.60
C GLU A 96 -3.15 -17.04 7.69
N VAL A 97 -3.73 -16.75 6.51
CA VAL A 97 -3.19 -15.75 5.59
C VAL A 97 -3.09 -14.39 6.28
N LEU A 98 -4.13 -13.98 6.99
CA LEU A 98 -4.17 -12.69 7.67
C LEU A 98 -3.15 -12.62 8.84
N GLU A 99 -2.98 -13.71 9.61
CA GLU A 99 -1.97 -13.77 10.66
C GLU A 99 -0.54 -13.74 10.10
N ASP A 100 -0.28 -14.46 9.01
CA ASP A 100 1.00 -14.43 8.31
C ASP A 100 1.27 -13.05 7.71
N PHE A 101 0.27 -12.43 7.06
CA PHE A 101 0.39 -11.09 6.51
C PHE A 101 0.73 -10.07 7.61
N ARG A 102 0.04 -10.12 8.75
CA ARG A 102 0.36 -9.27 9.92
C ARG A 102 1.81 -9.45 10.36
N THR A 103 2.26 -10.69 10.46
CA THR A 103 3.62 -11.02 10.89
C THR A 103 4.65 -10.50 9.89
N TRP A 104 4.36 -10.62 8.60
CA TRP A 104 5.26 -10.21 7.53
C TRP A 104 5.34 -8.68 7.39
N VAL A 105 4.20 -7.97 7.50
CA VAL A 105 4.22 -6.49 7.43
C VAL A 105 4.82 -5.86 8.68
N ASP A 106 4.73 -6.52 9.84
CA ASP A 106 5.18 -6.01 11.14
C ASP A 106 4.69 -4.56 11.36
N ASN A 107 5.59 -3.63 11.62
CA ASN A 107 5.30 -2.20 11.81
C ASN A 107 5.55 -1.34 10.57
N ALA A 108 5.80 -1.96 9.40
CA ALA A 108 6.07 -1.22 8.17
C ALA A 108 4.86 -0.36 7.76
N PRO A 109 5.06 0.87 7.28
CA PRO A 109 4.00 1.62 6.60
C PRO A 109 3.48 0.87 5.38
N LEU A 110 2.16 0.92 5.17
CA LEU A 110 1.47 0.29 4.06
C LEU A 110 1.08 1.37 3.05
N LEU A 111 1.39 1.13 1.80
CA LEU A 111 1.11 2.03 0.69
C LEU A 111 0.28 1.30 -0.35
N ALA A 112 -0.75 1.93 -0.90
CA ALA A 112 -1.53 1.41 -2.00
C ALA A 112 -1.98 2.55 -2.91
N PHE A 113 -2.39 2.24 -4.12
CA PHE A 113 -3.07 3.19 -4.98
C PHE A 113 -4.56 3.14 -4.66
N HIS A 114 -5.14 4.26 -4.20
CA HIS A 114 -6.46 4.32 -3.55
C HIS A 114 -6.52 3.52 -2.23
N ALA A 115 -5.50 3.64 -1.41
CA ALA A 115 -5.32 2.92 -0.15
C ALA A 115 -6.54 2.81 0.80
N PRO A 116 -7.51 3.74 0.85
CA PRO A 116 -8.72 3.57 1.66
C PRO A 116 -9.53 2.31 1.32
N PHE A 117 -9.51 1.88 0.05
CA PHE A 117 -10.20 0.65 -0.37
C PHE A 117 -9.50 -0.58 0.19
N ASP A 118 -8.21 -0.74 -0.06
CA ASP A 118 -7.41 -1.88 0.41
C ASP A 118 -7.44 -1.99 1.94
N MET A 119 -7.26 -0.86 2.62
CA MET A 119 -7.34 -0.78 4.08
C MET A 119 -8.71 -1.24 4.58
N GLY A 120 -9.78 -0.81 3.93
CA GLY A 120 -11.15 -1.19 4.28
C GLY A 120 -11.38 -2.69 4.13
N MET A 121 -10.99 -3.27 2.98
CA MET A 121 -11.15 -4.70 2.68
C MET A 121 -10.32 -5.57 3.62
N ILE A 122 -9.07 -5.23 3.84
CA ILE A 122 -8.18 -5.94 4.76
C ILE A 122 -8.72 -5.88 6.19
N ASN A 123 -9.04 -4.69 6.72
CA ASN A 123 -9.54 -4.55 8.09
C ASN A 123 -10.87 -5.27 8.30
N ARG A 124 -11.75 -5.27 7.30
CA ARG A 124 -12.99 -6.05 7.34
C ARG A 124 -12.71 -7.55 7.42
N ALA A 125 -11.76 -8.06 6.61
CA ALA A 125 -11.36 -9.47 6.69
C ALA A 125 -10.82 -9.82 8.08
N TYR A 126 -9.98 -8.98 8.67
CA TYR A 126 -9.52 -9.16 10.06
C TYR A 126 -10.68 -9.23 11.04
N HIS A 127 -11.62 -8.28 10.96
CA HIS A 127 -12.80 -8.26 11.83
C HIS A 127 -13.66 -9.51 11.66
N HIS A 128 -13.92 -9.93 10.42
CA HIS A 128 -14.72 -11.13 10.11
C HIS A 128 -14.13 -12.41 10.72
N HIS A 129 -12.80 -12.50 10.77
CA HIS A 129 -12.10 -13.65 11.35
C HIS A 129 -11.74 -13.48 12.83
N GLY A 130 -12.31 -12.47 13.52
CA GLY A 130 -12.08 -12.21 14.94
C GLY A 130 -10.65 -11.77 15.28
N LEU A 131 -9.93 -11.23 14.31
CA LEU A 131 -8.59 -10.71 14.48
C LEU A 131 -8.61 -9.17 14.70
N PRO A 132 -7.71 -8.62 15.51
CA PRO A 132 -7.61 -7.18 15.67
C PRO A 132 -7.13 -6.53 14.35
N PRO A 133 -7.57 -5.29 14.03
CA PRO A 133 -7.15 -4.60 12.80
C PRO A 133 -5.63 -4.34 12.79
N LEU A 134 -5.09 -4.08 11.62
CA LEU A 134 -3.70 -3.61 11.48
C LEU A 134 -3.57 -2.20 12.06
N LYS A 135 -2.44 -1.94 12.75
CA LYS A 135 -2.13 -0.63 13.35
C LYS A 135 -1.12 0.16 12.53
N ASN A 136 -0.73 -0.37 11.38
CA ASN A 136 0.24 0.24 10.48
C ASN A 136 -0.24 1.61 9.99
N ASP A 137 0.70 2.51 9.74
CA ASP A 137 0.41 3.74 9.01
C ASP A 137 0.06 3.41 7.55
N TRP A 138 -0.97 4.06 7.02
CA TRP A 138 -1.37 3.94 5.63
C TRP A 138 -1.09 5.22 4.87
N ILE A 139 -0.58 5.08 3.65
CA ILE A 139 -0.35 6.16 2.71
C ILE A 139 -1.02 5.84 1.38
N ASP A 140 -1.86 6.73 0.92
CA ASP A 140 -2.44 6.68 -0.41
C ASP A 140 -1.47 7.29 -1.43
N ILE A 141 -1.13 6.53 -2.46
CA ILE A 141 -0.20 6.95 -3.52
C ILE A 141 -0.89 7.88 -4.52
N GLU A 142 -2.20 7.76 -4.75
CA GLU A 142 -2.92 8.61 -5.70
C GLU A 142 -2.80 10.10 -5.37
N PRO A 143 -3.06 10.57 -4.13
CA PRO A 143 -2.84 11.97 -3.79
C PRO A 143 -1.38 12.43 -3.92
N LEU A 144 -0.42 11.56 -3.66
CA LEU A 144 1.00 11.87 -3.89
C LEU A 144 1.28 12.06 -5.38
N ALA A 145 0.73 11.20 -6.23
CA ALA A 145 0.85 11.32 -7.68
C ALA A 145 0.22 12.64 -8.18
N ALA A 146 -0.95 12.99 -7.67
CA ALA A 146 -1.63 14.25 -8.03
C ALA A 146 -0.82 15.50 -7.68
N ILE A 147 -0.10 15.50 -6.55
CA ILE A 147 0.73 16.66 -6.13
C ILE A 147 2.08 16.66 -6.85
N THR A 148 2.73 15.49 -6.98
CA THR A 148 4.15 15.41 -7.33
C THR A 148 4.41 14.88 -8.74
N GLY A 149 3.40 14.29 -9.38
CA GLY A 149 3.52 13.68 -10.71
C GLY A 149 3.51 14.64 -11.89
N GLY A 150 3.16 15.91 -11.65
CA GLY A 150 3.07 16.94 -12.68
C GLY A 150 1.63 17.32 -13.05
N HIS A 151 1.48 18.33 -13.93
CA HIS A 151 0.18 18.82 -14.37
C HIS A 151 -0.44 17.83 -15.39
N THR A 152 -1.27 16.91 -14.90
CA THR A 152 -2.00 15.94 -15.73
C THR A 152 -3.43 15.80 -15.25
N LYS A 153 -4.28 15.21 -16.11
CA LYS A 153 -5.66 14.82 -15.78
C LYS A 153 -5.77 13.37 -15.26
N ALA A 154 -4.63 12.69 -15.12
CA ALA A 154 -4.58 11.31 -14.62
C ALA A 154 -5.26 11.18 -13.25
N ARG A 155 -6.05 10.11 -13.08
CA ARG A 155 -6.79 9.79 -11.84
C ARG A 155 -6.68 8.32 -11.49
N ALA A 156 -6.97 7.44 -12.46
CA ALA A 156 -6.82 6.01 -12.28
C ALA A 156 -5.35 5.61 -12.33
N LEU A 157 -5.03 4.42 -11.80
CA LEU A 157 -3.68 3.88 -11.90
C LEU A 157 -3.24 3.82 -13.37
N ASP A 158 -4.08 3.33 -14.28
CA ASP A 158 -3.78 3.23 -15.70
C ASP A 158 -3.41 4.57 -16.32
N ASP A 159 -4.11 5.66 -15.98
CA ASP A 159 -3.79 7.00 -16.46
C ASP A 159 -2.36 7.42 -16.07
N TRP A 160 -1.94 7.08 -14.84
CA TRP A 160 -0.60 7.37 -14.35
C TRP A 160 0.46 6.49 -14.98
N LEU A 161 0.13 5.21 -15.23
CA LEU A 161 1.03 4.30 -15.93
C LEU A 161 1.30 4.80 -17.34
N ASP A 162 0.24 5.16 -18.08
CA ASP A 162 0.35 5.74 -19.42
C ASP A 162 1.15 7.03 -19.42
N PHE A 163 0.89 7.93 -18.46
CA PHE A 163 1.60 9.20 -18.34
C PHE A 163 3.11 9.03 -18.12
N PHE A 164 3.53 8.03 -17.36
CA PHE A 164 4.94 7.76 -17.08
C PHE A 164 5.57 6.72 -18.02
N GLY A 165 4.80 6.14 -18.96
CA GLY A 165 5.27 5.07 -19.84
C GLY A 165 5.66 3.82 -19.05
N LEU A 166 4.86 3.44 -18.06
CA LEU A 166 5.00 2.22 -17.28
C LEU A 166 4.08 1.14 -17.84
N GLU A 167 4.58 -0.08 -17.94
CA GLU A 167 3.82 -1.23 -18.41
C GLU A 167 3.56 -2.21 -17.26
N CYS A 168 2.29 -2.52 -17.00
CA CYS A 168 1.93 -3.60 -16.09
C CYS A 168 1.87 -4.92 -16.87
N ALA A 169 2.51 -5.97 -16.38
CA ALA A 169 2.56 -7.26 -17.05
C ALA A 169 1.16 -7.86 -17.25
N VAL A 170 0.33 -7.80 -16.23
CA VAL A 170 -1.09 -8.22 -16.27
C VAL A 170 -1.86 -7.36 -15.28
N ARG A 171 -2.76 -6.49 -15.79
CA ARG A 171 -3.63 -5.69 -14.93
C ARG A 171 -4.64 -6.57 -14.19
N HIS A 172 -5.06 -6.09 -13.01
CA HIS A 172 -5.98 -6.80 -12.12
C HIS A 172 -5.45 -8.17 -11.67
N GLN A 173 -4.15 -8.23 -11.45
CA GLN A 173 -3.48 -9.25 -10.66
C GLN A 173 -2.72 -8.54 -9.54
N ALA A 174 -3.11 -8.77 -8.31
CA ALA A 174 -2.58 -8.01 -7.16
C ALA A 174 -1.04 -7.96 -7.11
N ALA A 175 -0.33 -9.03 -7.50
CA ALA A 175 1.12 -9.04 -7.53
C ALA A 175 1.69 -8.10 -8.62
N ALA A 176 1.11 -8.11 -9.82
CA ALA A 176 1.54 -7.25 -10.93
C ALA A 176 1.19 -5.78 -10.65
N ASP A 177 -0.01 -5.52 -10.08
CA ASP A 177 -0.45 -4.18 -9.72
C ASP A 177 0.36 -3.62 -8.54
N SER A 178 0.73 -4.44 -7.55
CA SER A 178 1.67 -4.06 -6.49
C SER A 178 3.05 -3.67 -7.06
N LEU A 179 3.57 -4.44 -8.02
CA LEU A 179 4.88 -4.17 -8.63
C LEU A 179 4.85 -2.85 -9.42
N VAL A 180 3.88 -2.67 -10.30
CA VAL A 180 3.81 -1.44 -11.11
C VAL A 180 3.50 -0.22 -10.23
N THR A 181 2.79 -0.39 -9.11
CA THR A 181 2.59 0.67 -8.11
C THR A 181 3.90 1.03 -7.39
N CYS A 182 4.78 0.05 -7.13
CA CYS A 182 6.15 0.33 -6.68
C CYS A 182 6.93 1.16 -7.72
N GLU A 183 6.84 0.80 -9.00
CA GLU A 183 7.50 1.54 -10.08
C GLU A 183 6.96 2.96 -10.22
N LEU A 184 5.65 3.14 -10.11
CA LEU A 184 5.01 4.46 -10.05
C LEU A 184 5.57 5.29 -8.88
N LEU A 185 5.68 4.72 -7.68
CA LEU A 185 6.29 5.39 -6.52
C LEU A 185 7.72 5.85 -6.83
N LEU A 186 8.51 5.04 -7.53
CA LEU A 186 9.86 5.42 -7.95
C LEU A 186 9.86 6.59 -8.95
N ARG A 187 8.89 6.66 -9.86
CA ARG A 187 8.73 7.79 -10.81
C ARG A 187 8.36 9.08 -10.09
N LEU A 188 7.49 9.00 -9.10
CA LEU A 188 7.07 10.14 -8.29
C LEU A 188 8.16 10.66 -7.35
N TRP A 189 9.19 9.87 -7.06
CA TRP A 189 10.14 10.16 -5.98
C TRP A 189 10.87 11.48 -6.13
N GLY A 190 11.20 11.89 -7.36
CA GLY A 190 11.82 13.17 -7.63
C GLY A 190 10.96 14.36 -7.23
N GLY A 191 9.63 14.24 -7.41
CA GLY A 191 8.65 15.24 -6.96
C GLY A 191 8.47 15.19 -5.45
N ILE A 192 8.30 13.97 -4.88
CA ILE A 192 8.16 13.76 -3.43
C ILE A 192 9.31 14.41 -2.66
N LYS A 193 10.54 14.22 -3.11
CA LYS A 193 11.74 14.77 -2.44
C LYS A 193 11.83 16.30 -2.45
N LYS A 194 11.09 16.99 -3.31
CA LYS A 194 11.01 18.45 -3.29
C LYS A 194 10.05 18.96 -2.22
N GLU A 195 9.05 18.15 -1.86
CA GLU A 195 7.95 18.53 -0.98
C GLU A 195 8.07 17.89 0.43
N ALA A 196 8.83 16.80 0.57
CA ALA A 196 8.99 16.09 1.83
C ALA A 196 10.43 15.60 2.03
N SER A 197 10.94 15.72 3.27
CA SER A 197 12.27 15.29 3.71
C SER A 197 12.22 14.17 4.77
N SER A 198 11.04 13.85 5.28
CA SER A 198 10.80 12.83 6.30
C SER A 198 9.51 12.05 6.03
N PHE A 199 9.40 10.84 6.59
CA PHE A 199 8.18 10.02 6.51
C PHE A 199 6.94 10.78 7.02
N ARG A 200 7.08 11.55 8.11
CA ARG A 200 5.98 12.35 8.64
C ARG A 200 5.51 13.42 7.67
N GLU A 201 6.44 14.09 6.97
CA GLU A 201 6.10 15.10 5.96
C GLU A 201 5.44 14.45 4.76
N LEU A 202 5.93 13.30 4.28
CA LEU A 202 5.30 12.51 3.22
C LEU A 202 3.86 12.13 3.58
N LYS A 203 3.62 11.65 4.79
CA LYS A 203 2.29 11.29 5.27
C LYS A 203 1.34 12.50 5.33
N ASN A 204 1.87 13.68 5.69
CA ASN A 204 1.10 14.92 5.67
C ASN A 204 0.81 15.37 4.23
N LEU A 205 1.78 15.23 3.33
CA LEU A 205 1.62 15.55 1.91
C LEU A 205 0.51 14.71 1.26
N ALA A 206 0.51 13.39 1.49
CA ALA A 206 -0.56 12.50 1.02
C ALA A 206 -1.95 12.92 1.52
N LYS A 207 -2.05 13.32 2.79
CA LYS A 207 -3.31 13.82 3.37
C LYS A 207 -3.77 15.14 2.73
N GLN A 208 -2.85 16.05 2.42
CA GLN A 208 -3.17 17.32 1.75
C GLN A 208 -3.67 17.09 0.34
N GLY A 209 -3.05 16.17 -0.41
CA GLY A 209 -3.45 15.82 -1.76
C GLY A 209 -4.87 15.27 -1.88
N ALA A 210 -5.34 14.57 -0.85
CA ALA A 210 -6.71 14.06 -0.80
C ALA A 210 -7.78 15.18 -0.79
N TRP A 211 -7.43 16.43 -0.44
CA TRP A 211 -8.33 17.59 -0.40
C TRP A 211 -8.26 18.47 -1.65
N ILE A 212 -7.37 18.16 -2.60
CA ILE A 212 -7.28 18.93 -3.85
C ILE A 212 -8.53 18.65 -4.69
N PRO A 213 -9.30 19.70 -5.10
CA PRO A 213 -10.45 19.49 -5.97
C PRO A 213 -10.02 18.78 -7.25
N ARG A 214 -10.65 17.68 -7.51
CA ARG A 214 -10.47 16.90 -8.75
C ARG A 214 -11.38 17.55 -9.79
N GLY A 215 -10.84 18.46 -10.58
CA GLY A 215 -11.54 19.16 -11.65
C GLY A 215 -11.96 18.24 -12.80
#